data_41c803b5c8fad7bb91124da165b42474
#
_entry.id   41c803b5c8fad7bb91124da165b42474
#
_cell.length_a   1.000
_cell.length_b   1.000
_cell.length_c   1.000
_cell.angle_alpha   90.00
_cell.angle_beta   90.00
_cell.angle_gamma   90.00
#
_symmetry.space_group_name_H-M   'P 1'
#
loop_
_entity.id
_entity.type
_entity.pdbx_description
1 polymer ?
#
loop_
_entity_poly.entity_id
_entity_poly.type
_entity_poly.pdbx_seq_one_letter_code
_entity_poly.pdbx_strand_id
1 'polypeptide(L)'
;MFISRSFKLTVVVALLSAGLCAAQNTKSDAAATAKMKVTLLGTAPGPVVRLTRYQTTTLVEAGEEKLLFDCGRGVLLRLVEAGVPTQKVTKLFITHLHSDHIVDIPDLMLTPWAARTARKGPLEVWGPEGTVDMMDHLQKAFAYDIHIRRDVDEHFSAEGIKVQSHDVRQGVIYENNGVKVTAFLVDHGPVKPAYGYRVDYAGRSIALSGDTRPSDNLVQFSKGVDVLLHEAIDPEVLRSIKSDFTSQQTENIIAHHSTAEQAGEIFSRVKPRLAVIYHSEGTPNLQAKARKTYGGSLEMADDLMTIEIGDDVVVHHASMPKP
;
A
#
# COMPACT_ATOMS: atom_id res chain seq x y z
N MET A 1 -56.80 -65.65 -13.97
CA MET A 1 -56.14 -65.82 -15.27
C MET A 1 -55.90 -64.36 -15.82
N PHE A 2 -54.82 -63.72 -15.45
CA PHE A 2 -54.47 -62.41 -15.92
C PHE A 2 -52.99 -62.41 -16.29
N ILE A 3 -52.75 -62.09 -17.55
CA ILE A 3 -51.42 -62.14 -18.18
C ILE A 3 -50.78 -60.75 -17.99
N SER A 4 -49.63 -60.70 -17.31
CA SER A 4 -48.81 -59.52 -17.19
C SER A 4 -47.91 -59.38 -18.42
N ARG A 5 -47.99 -58.28 -19.14
CA ARG A 5 -47.04 -57.88 -20.18
C ARG A 5 -46.08 -56.83 -19.62
N SER A 6 -44.82 -57.21 -19.49
CA SER A 6 -43.71 -56.28 -19.17
C SER A 6 -43.33 -55.48 -20.40
N PHE A 7 -43.35 -54.17 -20.27
CA PHE A 7 -42.80 -53.22 -21.24
C PHE A 7 -41.37 -52.87 -20.83
N LYS A 8 -40.43 -53.18 -21.67
CA LYS A 8 -39.02 -52.75 -21.53
C LYS A 8 -38.89 -51.35 -22.15
N LEU A 9 -38.59 -50.37 -21.34
CA LEU A 9 -38.27 -49.02 -21.79
C LEU A 9 -36.74 -48.91 -21.94
N THR A 10 -36.28 -48.75 -23.16
CA THR A 10 -34.87 -48.54 -23.47
C THR A 10 -34.60 -47.03 -23.33
N VAL A 11 -33.77 -46.68 -22.33
CA VAL A 11 -33.31 -45.31 -22.15
C VAL A 11 -32.04 -45.12 -22.97
N VAL A 12 -32.12 -44.26 -23.98
CA VAL A 12 -30.96 -43.71 -24.69
C VAL A 12 -30.46 -42.51 -23.90
N VAL A 13 -29.30 -42.65 -23.25
CA VAL A 13 -28.60 -41.50 -22.63
C VAL A 13 -27.70 -40.89 -23.68
N ALA A 14 -28.06 -39.71 -24.15
CA ALA A 14 -27.19 -38.89 -25.02
C ALA A 14 -26.11 -38.23 -24.19
N LEU A 15 -24.87 -38.55 -24.49
CA LEU A 15 -23.65 -37.84 -24.01
C LEU A 15 -23.53 -36.47 -24.72
N LEU A 16 -23.85 -35.41 -24.01
CA LEU A 16 -23.53 -34.03 -24.38
C LEU A 16 -23.23 -33.24 -23.11
N SER A 17 -21.96 -33.31 -22.63
CA SER A 17 -21.42 -32.33 -21.68
C SER A 17 -19.89 -32.47 -21.56
N ALA A 18 -19.20 -31.99 -22.58
CA ALA A 18 -17.76 -31.75 -22.46
C ALA A 18 -17.45 -30.48 -23.26
N GLY A 19 -17.48 -29.33 -22.61
CA GLY A 19 -17.12 -28.10 -23.32
C GLY A 19 -17.28 -26.78 -22.57
N LEU A 20 -17.35 -26.76 -21.23
CA LEU A 20 -17.41 -25.46 -20.52
C LEU A 20 -16.73 -25.51 -19.13
N CYS A 21 -15.49 -25.94 -19.05
CA CYS A 21 -14.76 -25.96 -17.78
C CYS A 21 -13.30 -25.59 -17.87
N ALA A 22 -12.86 -24.93 -18.96
CA ALA A 22 -11.45 -24.56 -19.10
C ALA A 22 -11.14 -23.07 -18.88
N ALA A 23 -12.15 -22.20 -18.78
CA ALA A 23 -11.94 -20.76 -18.69
C ALA A 23 -12.04 -20.15 -17.26
N GLN A 24 -12.42 -20.92 -16.27
CA GLN A 24 -12.56 -20.43 -14.87
C GLN A 24 -11.39 -20.79 -13.95
N ASN A 25 -10.50 -21.70 -14.33
CA ASN A 25 -9.41 -22.15 -13.44
C ASN A 25 -8.15 -21.30 -13.51
N THR A 26 -7.94 -20.49 -14.55
CA THR A 26 -6.68 -19.73 -14.68
C THR A 26 -6.54 -18.56 -13.71
N LYS A 27 -7.65 -17.99 -13.18
CA LYS A 27 -7.60 -16.95 -12.15
C LYS A 27 -7.36 -17.49 -10.74
N SER A 28 -7.75 -18.74 -10.47
CA SER A 28 -7.57 -19.39 -9.16
C SER A 28 -6.11 -19.83 -8.95
N ASP A 29 -5.43 -20.28 -9.99
CA ASP A 29 -4.09 -20.86 -9.84
C ASP A 29 -3.00 -19.78 -9.67
N ALA A 30 -3.15 -18.61 -10.29
CA ALA A 30 -2.22 -17.48 -10.12
C ALA A 30 -2.27 -16.93 -8.67
N ALA A 31 -3.46 -16.82 -8.07
CA ALA A 31 -3.62 -16.40 -6.68
C ALA A 31 -3.04 -17.42 -5.68
N ALA A 32 -3.11 -18.73 -5.98
CA ALA A 32 -2.55 -19.78 -5.13
C ALA A 32 -1.02 -19.81 -5.12
N THR A 33 -0.36 -19.23 -6.13
CA THR A 33 1.11 -19.14 -6.24
C THR A 33 1.67 -17.80 -5.77
N ALA A 34 0.84 -16.79 -5.57
CA ALA A 34 1.26 -15.48 -5.08
C ALA A 34 1.77 -15.58 -3.64
N LYS A 35 3.00 -15.15 -3.41
CA LYS A 35 3.63 -15.15 -2.09
C LYS A 35 3.49 -13.83 -1.35
N MET A 36 3.34 -12.74 -2.10
CA MET A 36 3.08 -11.40 -1.58
C MET A 36 1.97 -10.75 -2.38
N LYS A 37 1.18 -9.91 -1.72
CA LYS A 37 0.18 -9.05 -2.36
C LYS A 37 0.37 -7.62 -1.88
N VAL A 38 0.36 -6.69 -2.82
CA VAL A 38 0.39 -5.26 -2.55
C VAL A 38 -0.95 -4.66 -2.91
N THR A 39 -1.51 -3.84 -2.04
CA THR A 39 -2.72 -3.06 -2.32
C THR A 39 -2.40 -1.58 -2.12
N LEU A 40 -2.55 -0.79 -3.17
CA LEU A 40 -2.39 0.67 -3.11
C LEU A 40 -3.70 1.27 -2.60
N LEU A 41 -3.81 1.46 -1.29
CA LEU A 41 -5.04 1.96 -0.66
C LEU A 41 -5.32 3.42 -1.01
N GLY A 42 -4.27 4.22 -1.16
CA GLY A 42 -4.35 5.60 -1.60
C GLY A 42 -3.08 5.98 -2.37
N THR A 43 -3.23 6.79 -3.40
CA THR A 43 -2.16 7.12 -4.35
C THR A 43 -2.00 8.62 -4.61
N ALA A 44 -2.84 9.46 -3.99
CA ALA A 44 -2.81 10.91 -4.18
C ALA A 44 -1.67 11.55 -3.39
N PRO A 45 -0.94 12.51 -3.99
CA PRO A 45 0.11 13.26 -3.33
C PRO A 45 -0.43 14.47 -2.58
N GLY A 46 0.34 14.91 -1.58
CA GLY A 46 0.17 16.15 -0.84
C GLY A 46 -1.09 16.22 0.02
N PRO A 47 -1.24 17.30 0.79
CA PRO A 47 -2.32 17.43 1.77
C PRO A 47 -3.69 17.75 1.16
N VAL A 48 -3.78 17.94 -0.16
CA VAL A 48 -5.03 18.32 -0.84
C VAL A 48 -6.06 17.20 -0.76
N VAL A 49 -7.25 17.53 -0.24
CA VAL A 49 -8.37 16.58 -0.18
C VAL A 49 -8.99 16.41 -1.57
N ARG A 50 -9.12 15.16 -2.00
CA ARG A 50 -9.76 14.79 -3.27
C ARG A 50 -10.94 13.86 -3.00
N LEU A 51 -11.98 13.94 -3.81
CA LEU A 51 -13.16 13.08 -3.67
C LEU A 51 -12.94 11.67 -4.25
N THR A 52 -12.08 11.54 -5.23
CA THR A 52 -11.91 10.33 -6.03
C THR A 52 -10.59 9.59 -5.80
N ARG A 53 -9.67 10.20 -5.05
CA ARG A 53 -8.36 9.60 -4.71
C ARG A 53 -7.99 9.92 -3.28
N TYR A 54 -7.52 8.92 -2.58
CA TYR A 54 -7.11 9.02 -1.19
C TYR A 54 -5.59 9.23 -1.08
N GLN A 55 -5.15 9.76 0.06
CA GLN A 55 -3.74 10.04 0.29
C GLN A 55 -2.93 8.76 0.44
N THR A 56 -1.64 8.89 0.21
CA THR A 56 -0.75 7.74 0.06
C THR A 56 -0.80 6.78 1.24
N THR A 57 -1.09 5.55 0.93
CA THR A 57 -1.08 4.43 1.87
C THR A 57 -0.95 3.14 1.09
N THR A 58 0.02 2.30 1.44
CA THR A 58 0.24 1.01 0.77
C THR A 58 0.18 -0.11 1.78
N LEU A 59 -0.63 -1.14 1.49
CA LEU A 59 -0.68 -2.38 2.26
C LEU A 59 0.13 -3.46 1.54
N VAL A 60 1.07 -4.08 2.26
CA VAL A 60 1.78 -5.29 1.80
C VAL A 60 1.36 -6.47 2.67
N GLU A 61 0.79 -7.49 2.04
CA GLU A 61 0.45 -8.76 2.65
C GLU A 61 1.51 -9.79 2.28
N ALA A 62 2.19 -10.36 3.28
CA ALA A 62 3.26 -11.32 3.13
C ALA A 62 3.05 -12.46 4.13
N GLY A 63 2.56 -13.62 3.66
CA GLY A 63 2.07 -14.67 4.55
C GLY A 63 0.93 -14.17 5.43
N GLU A 64 1.06 -14.31 6.74
CA GLU A 64 0.07 -13.81 7.71
C GLU A 64 0.26 -12.33 8.08
N GLU A 65 1.37 -11.73 7.66
CA GLU A 65 1.70 -10.34 8.01
C GLU A 65 0.97 -9.33 7.12
N LYS A 66 0.46 -8.28 7.75
CA LYS A 66 -0.16 -7.13 7.11
C LYS A 66 0.62 -5.87 7.48
N LEU A 67 1.44 -5.41 6.56
CA LEU A 67 2.36 -4.30 6.74
C LEU A 67 1.80 -3.07 6.05
N LEU A 68 1.46 -2.05 6.81
CA LEU A 68 0.96 -0.78 6.28
C LEU A 68 2.12 0.19 6.14
N PHE A 69 2.28 0.80 4.97
CA PHE A 69 3.27 1.83 4.70
C PHE A 69 2.54 3.15 4.48
N ASP A 70 2.84 4.11 5.35
CA ASP A 70 2.16 5.38 5.53
C ASP A 70 0.67 5.23 5.95
N CYS A 71 0.09 6.31 6.42
CA CYS A 71 -1.27 6.36 6.95
C CYS A 71 -1.92 7.69 6.57
N GLY A 72 -2.05 7.90 5.27
CA GLY A 72 -2.71 9.06 4.69
C GLY A 72 -4.23 9.02 4.88
N ARG A 73 -4.88 10.12 4.55
CA ARG A 73 -6.33 10.31 4.73
C ARG A 73 -7.15 9.21 4.04
N GLY A 74 -8.06 8.61 4.80
CA GLY A 74 -9.03 7.63 4.33
C GLY A 74 -8.58 6.18 4.49
N VAL A 75 -7.50 5.90 5.20
CA VAL A 75 -6.90 4.56 5.33
C VAL A 75 -7.91 3.49 5.75
N LEU A 76 -8.74 3.73 6.78
CA LEU A 76 -9.70 2.74 7.26
C LEU A 76 -10.83 2.49 6.25
N LEU A 77 -11.31 3.54 5.59
CA LEU A 77 -12.32 3.39 4.54
C LEU A 77 -11.79 2.50 3.41
N ARG A 78 -10.54 2.72 2.99
CA ARG A 78 -9.92 1.95 1.90
C ARG A 78 -9.58 0.53 2.33
N LEU A 79 -9.19 0.28 3.57
CA LEU A 79 -9.03 -1.09 4.10
C LEU A 79 -10.35 -1.85 4.06
N VAL A 80 -11.46 -1.23 4.50
CA VAL A 80 -12.79 -1.85 4.46
C VAL A 80 -13.21 -2.15 3.02
N GLU A 81 -13.02 -1.20 2.11
CA GLU A 81 -13.34 -1.34 0.68
C GLU A 81 -12.49 -2.44 0.00
N ALA A 82 -11.22 -2.58 0.41
CA ALA A 82 -10.35 -3.67 -0.02
C ALA A 82 -10.69 -5.03 0.63
N GLY A 83 -11.70 -5.09 1.52
CA GLY A 83 -12.08 -6.31 2.23
C GLY A 83 -11.08 -6.73 3.30
N VAL A 84 -10.21 -5.83 3.75
CA VAL A 84 -9.18 -6.10 4.75
C VAL A 84 -9.71 -5.81 6.16
N PRO A 85 -9.73 -6.79 7.07
CA PRO A 85 -10.14 -6.58 8.45
C PRO A 85 -9.19 -5.60 9.16
N THR A 86 -9.67 -4.41 9.52
CA THR A 86 -8.84 -3.31 10.04
C THR A 86 -8.09 -3.69 11.32
N GLN A 87 -8.70 -4.54 12.18
CA GLN A 87 -8.07 -5.03 13.41
C GLN A 87 -6.87 -5.98 13.18
N LYS A 88 -6.69 -6.46 11.95
CA LYS A 88 -5.54 -7.28 11.55
C LYS A 88 -4.34 -6.45 11.07
N VAL A 89 -4.54 -5.16 10.83
CA VAL A 89 -3.47 -4.23 10.49
C VAL A 89 -2.89 -3.67 11.79
N THR A 90 -1.79 -4.28 12.21
CA THR A 90 -1.14 -3.98 13.50
C THR A 90 0.28 -3.43 13.34
N LYS A 91 0.75 -3.27 12.13
CA LYS A 91 2.11 -2.82 11.82
C LYS A 91 2.07 -1.68 10.84
N LEU A 92 2.60 -0.53 11.25
CA LEU A 92 2.69 0.70 10.47
C LEU A 92 4.15 1.11 10.31
N PHE A 93 4.56 1.39 9.07
CA PHE A 93 5.88 1.89 8.69
C PHE A 93 5.71 3.27 8.05
N ILE A 94 6.31 4.30 8.64
CA ILE A 94 6.15 5.69 8.22
C ILE A 94 7.40 6.11 7.45
N THR A 95 7.22 6.60 6.22
CA THR A 95 8.33 7.05 5.38
C THR A 95 8.91 8.37 5.89
N HIS A 96 8.07 9.32 6.20
CA HIS A 96 8.40 10.63 6.76
C HIS A 96 7.17 11.28 7.41
N LEU A 97 7.35 12.42 8.12
CA LEU A 97 6.30 12.99 8.95
C LEU A 97 5.48 14.11 8.27
N HIS A 98 5.35 14.14 6.95
CA HIS A 98 4.37 15.01 6.30
C HIS A 98 2.94 14.54 6.55
N SER A 99 2.01 15.49 6.63
CA SER A 99 0.64 15.21 7.06
C SER A 99 -0.13 14.25 6.14
N ASP A 100 0.14 14.24 4.87
CA ASP A 100 -0.49 13.33 3.91
C ASP A 100 -0.01 11.87 4.03
N HIS A 101 1.01 11.62 4.83
CA HIS A 101 1.52 10.29 5.17
C HIS A 101 1.12 9.80 6.56
N ILE A 102 0.58 10.70 7.43
CA ILE A 102 0.35 10.37 8.86
C ILE A 102 -1.00 10.81 9.42
N VAL A 103 -1.82 11.56 8.67
CA VAL A 103 -2.98 12.27 9.22
C VAL A 103 -4.06 11.35 9.81
N ASP A 104 -4.20 10.12 9.33
CA ASP A 104 -5.19 9.17 9.82
C ASP A 104 -4.63 8.15 10.84
N ILE A 105 -3.43 8.35 11.36
CA ILE A 105 -2.87 7.51 12.43
C ILE A 105 -3.80 7.45 13.65
N PRO A 106 -4.43 8.54 14.14
CA PRO A 106 -5.37 8.46 15.24
C PRO A 106 -6.55 7.52 14.98
N ASP A 107 -7.09 7.54 13.76
CA ASP A 107 -8.19 6.65 13.36
C ASP A 107 -7.75 5.19 13.33
N LEU A 108 -6.57 4.90 12.77
CA LEU A 108 -5.96 3.56 12.79
C LEU A 108 -5.65 3.07 14.22
N MET A 109 -5.32 3.98 15.15
CA MET A 109 -5.05 3.66 16.53
C MET A 109 -6.33 3.30 17.30
N LEU A 110 -7.39 4.10 17.16
CA LEU A 110 -8.59 4.06 18.00
C LEU A 110 -9.68 3.15 17.44
N THR A 111 -10.06 3.31 16.18
CA THR A 111 -11.24 2.66 15.61
C THR A 111 -11.12 1.13 15.57
N PRO A 112 -10.00 0.51 15.13
CA PRO A 112 -9.86 -0.95 15.18
C PRO A 112 -9.80 -1.53 16.58
N TRP A 113 -9.41 -0.73 17.60
CA TRP A 113 -9.46 -1.13 18.99
C TRP A 113 -10.88 -1.17 19.55
N ALA A 114 -11.70 -0.17 19.21
CA ALA A 114 -13.07 -0.01 19.70
C ALA A 114 -14.12 -0.74 18.82
N ALA A 115 -13.73 -1.43 17.75
CA ALA A 115 -14.63 -2.13 16.85
C ALA A 115 -15.19 -3.43 17.45
N ARG A 116 -16.30 -3.96 16.88
CA ARG A 116 -16.89 -5.24 17.31
C ARG A 116 -15.92 -6.41 17.27
N THR A 117 -15.07 -6.45 16.25
CA THR A 117 -13.94 -7.39 16.13
C THR A 117 -12.66 -6.64 16.44
N ALA A 118 -12.46 -6.36 17.74
CA ALA A 118 -11.41 -5.46 18.19
C ALA A 118 -9.99 -6.03 18.00
N ARG A 119 -9.04 -5.13 17.75
CA ARG A 119 -7.60 -5.43 17.83
C ARG A 119 -7.25 -5.86 19.25
N LYS A 120 -6.55 -7.00 19.37
CA LYS A 120 -6.24 -7.61 20.65
C LYS A 120 -4.83 -7.32 21.16
N GLY A 121 -3.90 -7.05 20.29
CA GLY A 121 -2.51 -6.69 20.59
C GLY A 121 -2.22 -5.22 20.26
N PRO A 122 -0.99 -4.77 20.52
CA PRO A 122 -0.58 -3.39 20.28
C PRO A 122 -0.60 -3.03 18.78
N LEU A 123 -0.68 -1.73 18.51
CA LEU A 123 -0.26 -1.15 17.23
C LEU A 123 1.25 -0.92 17.31
N GLU A 124 2.01 -1.56 16.44
CA GLU A 124 3.44 -1.37 16.32
C GLU A 124 3.73 -0.35 15.21
N VAL A 125 4.55 0.67 15.49
CA VAL A 125 4.81 1.79 14.58
C VAL A 125 6.30 2.01 14.45
N TRP A 126 6.83 1.95 13.22
CA TRP A 126 8.21 2.27 12.89
C TRP A 126 8.24 3.49 11.99
N GLY A 127 9.11 4.46 12.29
CA GLY A 127 9.23 5.65 11.46
C GLY A 127 10.49 6.45 11.76
N PRO A 128 10.65 7.61 11.09
CA PRO A 128 11.80 8.48 11.32
C PRO A 128 11.84 9.00 12.75
N GLU A 129 12.98 9.57 13.14
CA GLU A 129 13.13 10.30 14.41
C GLU A 129 11.98 11.30 14.60
N GLY A 130 11.36 11.27 15.77
CA GLY A 130 10.15 12.02 16.12
C GLY A 130 8.86 11.18 16.08
N THR A 131 8.90 9.95 15.54
CA THR A 131 7.74 9.05 15.54
C THR A 131 7.32 8.66 16.96
N VAL A 132 8.28 8.33 17.81
CA VAL A 132 8.00 7.98 19.22
C VAL A 132 7.31 9.13 19.94
N ASP A 133 7.84 10.34 19.82
CA ASP A 133 7.27 11.54 20.44
C ASP A 133 5.87 11.86 19.92
N MET A 134 5.66 11.79 18.60
CA MET A 134 4.35 11.98 17.98
C MET A 134 3.33 10.98 18.50
N MET A 135 3.66 9.68 18.54
CA MET A 135 2.74 8.65 19.00
C MET A 135 2.38 8.79 20.49
N ASP A 136 3.33 9.21 21.30
CA ASP A 136 3.11 9.50 22.71
C ASP A 136 2.13 10.67 22.92
N HIS A 137 2.29 11.74 22.12
CA HIS A 137 1.38 12.88 22.16
C HIS A 137 -0.01 12.54 21.62
N LEU A 138 -0.12 11.72 20.58
CA LEU A 138 -1.42 11.26 20.09
C LEU A 138 -2.18 10.45 21.16
N GLN A 139 -1.52 9.53 21.87
CA GLN A 139 -2.16 8.81 22.97
C GLN A 139 -2.64 9.76 24.08
N LYS A 140 -1.86 10.78 24.40
CA LYS A 140 -2.24 11.81 25.39
C LYS A 140 -3.41 12.66 24.88
N ALA A 141 -3.44 13.02 23.61
CA ALA A 141 -4.54 13.79 23.02
C ALA A 141 -5.88 13.06 23.11
N PHE A 142 -5.89 11.74 23.02
CA PHE A 142 -7.09 10.90 23.12
C PHE A 142 -7.26 10.23 24.48
N ALA A 143 -6.51 10.64 25.50
CA ALA A 143 -6.51 10.02 26.83
C ALA A 143 -7.90 9.97 27.46
N TYR A 144 -8.75 10.97 27.24
CA TYR A 144 -10.13 10.98 27.77
C TYR A 144 -10.98 9.86 27.20
N ASP A 145 -11.04 9.71 25.86
CA ASP A 145 -11.80 8.66 25.20
C ASP A 145 -11.27 7.26 25.56
N ILE A 146 -9.95 7.12 25.58
CA ILE A 146 -9.28 5.88 25.98
C ILE A 146 -9.64 5.49 27.42
N HIS A 147 -9.61 6.45 28.35
CA HIS A 147 -9.94 6.21 29.75
C HIS A 147 -11.40 5.77 29.93
N ILE A 148 -12.34 6.50 29.29
CA ILE A 148 -13.76 6.13 29.39
C ILE A 148 -13.99 4.73 28.84
N ARG A 149 -13.54 4.41 27.64
CA ARG A 149 -13.80 3.12 27.00
C ARG A 149 -13.04 1.95 27.62
N ARG A 150 -11.85 2.19 28.14
CA ARG A 150 -11.04 1.14 28.76
C ARG A 150 -11.37 0.90 30.23
N ASP A 151 -11.51 1.98 31.02
CA ASP A 151 -11.47 1.90 32.48
C ASP A 151 -12.84 2.12 33.12
N VAL A 152 -13.80 2.81 32.47
CA VAL A 152 -15.04 3.25 33.08
C VAL A 152 -16.27 2.54 32.50
N ASP A 153 -16.45 2.47 31.17
CA ASP A 153 -17.71 2.04 30.53
C ASP A 153 -17.59 0.68 29.81
N GLU A 154 -17.01 0.65 28.61
CA GLU A 154 -17.03 -0.57 27.78
C GLU A 154 -15.99 -1.61 28.18
N HIS A 155 -15.01 -1.26 28.99
CA HIS A 155 -13.91 -2.11 29.45
C HIS A 155 -13.14 -2.80 28.30
N PHE A 156 -12.85 -2.05 27.22
CA PHE A 156 -12.10 -2.56 26.09
C PHE A 156 -10.66 -2.97 26.47
N SER A 157 -10.08 -3.84 25.67
CA SER A 157 -8.76 -4.41 25.93
C SER A 157 -7.68 -3.34 26.15
N ALA A 158 -7.01 -3.37 27.29
CA ALA A 158 -5.86 -2.53 27.55
C ALA A 158 -4.67 -2.86 26.61
N GLU A 159 -4.54 -4.10 26.17
CA GLU A 159 -3.51 -4.49 25.20
C GLU A 159 -3.82 -3.96 23.79
N GLY A 160 -5.10 -3.94 23.41
CA GLY A 160 -5.51 -3.51 22.07
C GLY A 160 -5.29 -2.02 21.79
N ILE A 161 -5.22 -1.17 22.83
CA ILE A 161 -4.96 0.27 22.66
C ILE A 161 -3.48 0.63 22.80
N LYS A 162 -2.64 -0.29 23.26
CA LYS A 162 -1.20 -0.03 23.39
C LYS A 162 -0.61 0.32 22.01
N VAL A 163 0.33 1.24 22.04
CA VAL A 163 1.18 1.57 20.90
C VAL A 163 2.62 1.27 21.29
N GLN A 164 3.32 0.59 20.42
CA GLN A 164 4.76 0.35 20.51
C GLN A 164 5.42 1.06 19.31
N SER A 165 6.05 2.19 19.58
CA SER A 165 6.63 3.04 18.54
C SER A 165 8.15 3.01 18.59
N HIS A 166 8.77 3.11 17.40
CA HIS A 166 10.20 3.00 17.21
C HIS A 166 10.70 4.08 16.24
N ASP A 167 11.64 4.91 16.69
CA ASP A 167 12.44 5.73 15.80
C ASP A 167 13.50 4.85 15.13
N VAL A 168 13.45 4.77 13.79
CA VAL A 168 14.30 3.83 13.06
C VAL A 168 15.57 4.49 12.52
N ARG A 169 16.54 3.63 12.20
CA ARG A 169 17.72 3.96 11.40
C ARG A 169 17.78 3.04 10.18
N GLN A 170 18.59 3.42 9.19
CA GLN A 170 18.81 2.58 8.02
C GLN A 170 19.30 1.19 8.42
N GLY A 171 18.72 0.16 7.83
CA GLY A 171 18.99 -1.24 8.08
C GLY A 171 17.73 -2.08 8.24
N VAL A 172 17.86 -3.33 8.67
CA VAL A 172 16.72 -4.19 9.00
C VAL A 172 16.07 -3.68 10.28
N ILE A 173 14.78 -3.37 10.22
CA ILE A 173 13.99 -2.79 11.32
C ILE A 173 12.89 -3.72 11.82
N TYR A 174 12.53 -4.71 11.00
CA TYR A 174 11.54 -5.72 11.35
C TYR A 174 11.92 -7.05 10.70
N GLU A 175 11.86 -8.13 11.47
CA GLU A 175 12.05 -9.48 10.95
C GLU A 175 11.20 -10.46 11.78
N ASN A 176 10.16 -11.02 11.16
CA ASN A 176 9.27 -11.99 11.80
C ASN A 176 8.56 -12.84 10.74
N ASN A 177 8.25 -14.11 11.08
CA ASN A 177 7.51 -15.03 10.21
C ASN A 177 8.06 -15.13 8.76
N GLY A 178 9.38 -14.99 8.59
CA GLY A 178 10.04 -14.99 7.28
C GLY A 178 9.90 -13.70 6.49
N VAL A 179 9.20 -12.71 7.03
CA VAL A 179 9.11 -11.35 6.48
C VAL A 179 10.23 -10.50 7.04
N LYS A 180 10.93 -9.77 6.18
CA LYS A 180 11.97 -8.82 6.56
C LYS A 180 11.67 -7.45 5.97
N VAL A 181 11.69 -6.41 6.81
CA VAL A 181 11.56 -5.01 6.37
C VAL A 181 12.88 -4.28 6.62
N THR A 182 13.41 -3.68 5.57
CA THR A 182 14.63 -2.87 5.60
C THR A 182 14.28 -1.42 5.30
N ALA A 183 14.59 -0.50 6.20
CA ALA A 183 14.52 0.94 5.97
C ALA A 183 15.81 1.42 5.30
N PHE A 184 15.71 2.32 4.34
CA PHE A 184 16.87 2.97 3.73
C PHE A 184 16.63 4.47 3.56
N LEU A 185 17.64 5.26 3.83
CA LEU A 185 17.57 6.72 3.71
C LEU A 185 17.33 7.13 2.27
N VAL A 186 16.44 8.11 2.10
CA VAL A 186 16.20 8.81 0.84
C VAL A 186 16.38 10.32 1.02
N ASP A 187 16.38 11.07 -0.07
CA ASP A 187 16.62 12.51 -0.01
C ASP A 187 15.35 13.30 -0.31
N HIS A 188 14.63 13.67 0.72
CA HIS A 188 13.44 14.53 0.60
C HIS A 188 13.73 16.00 0.98
N GLY A 189 14.87 16.50 0.53
CA GLY A 189 15.29 17.89 0.73
C GLY A 189 15.42 18.29 2.21
N PRO A 190 14.60 19.24 2.71
CA PRO A 190 14.66 19.69 4.10
C PRO A 190 14.04 18.68 5.09
N VAL A 191 13.23 17.72 4.62
CA VAL A 191 12.57 16.72 5.46
C VAL A 191 13.56 15.60 5.77
N LYS A 192 14.05 15.57 7.01
CA LYS A 192 15.12 14.65 7.45
C LYS A 192 14.87 14.14 8.86
N PRO A 193 15.02 12.82 9.06
CA PRO A 193 15.27 11.79 8.06
C PRO A 193 14.01 11.45 7.26
N ALA A 194 14.17 10.95 6.02
CA ALA A 194 13.14 10.34 5.21
C ALA A 194 13.62 8.97 4.74
N TYR A 195 12.68 8.01 4.65
CA TYR A 195 12.99 6.61 4.36
C TYR A 195 12.17 6.08 3.20
N GLY A 196 12.81 5.25 2.37
CA GLY A 196 12.17 4.22 1.60
C GLY A 196 12.23 2.89 2.36
N TYR A 197 11.44 1.92 1.93
CA TYR A 197 11.37 0.60 2.55
C TYR A 197 11.50 -0.51 1.52
N ARG A 198 12.14 -1.61 1.91
CA ARG A 198 12.17 -2.86 1.18
C ARG A 198 11.56 -3.96 2.03
N VAL A 199 10.66 -4.74 1.43
CA VAL A 199 10.08 -5.93 2.05
C VAL A 199 10.53 -7.16 1.28
N ASP A 200 11.12 -8.12 1.99
CA ASP A 200 11.50 -9.44 1.46
C ASP A 200 10.67 -10.53 2.15
N TYR A 201 10.10 -11.46 1.37
CA TYR A 201 9.37 -12.62 1.86
C TYR A 201 9.36 -13.76 0.84
N ALA A 202 9.71 -14.97 1.28
CA ALA A 202 9.63 -16.20 0.48
C ALA A 202 10.30 -16.10 -0.92
N GLY A 203 11.41 -15.35 -1.02
CA GLY A 203 12.16 -15.14 -2.26
C GLY A 203 11.54 -14.11 -3.21
N ARG A 204 10.57 -13.34 -2.74
CA ARG A 204 9.98 -12.18 -3.45
C ARG A 204 10.29 -10.91 -2.70
N SER A 205 10.25 -9.79 -3.42
CA SER A 205 10.58 -8.50 -2.82
C SER A 205 9.90 -7.33 -3.49
N ILE A 206 9.59 -6.32 -2.67
CA ILE A 206 9.10 -5.02 -3.12
C ILE A 206 9.91 -3.91 -2.44
N ALA A 207 10.11 -2.79 -3.14
CA ALA A 207 10.58 -1.55 -2.54
C ALA A 207 9.60 -0.40 -2.80
N LEU A 208 9.53 0.51 -1.82
CA LEU A 208 8.75 1.75 -1.86
C LEU A 208 9.72 2.91 -1.64
N SER A 209 9.64 3.94 -2.50
CA SER A 209 10.57 5.07 -2.39
C SER A 209 10.31 5.98 -1.18
N GLY A 210 9.05 6.10 -0.72
CA GLY A 210 8.62 7.31 -0.02
C GLY A 210 8.77 8.52 -0.93
N ASP A 211 8.72 9.73 -0.37
CA ASP A 211 8.97 10.95 -1.12
C ASP A 211 10.47 11.21 -1.20
N THR A 212 10.98 11.51 -2.40
CA THR A 212 12.42 11.62 -2.61
C THR A 212 12.80 12.30 -3.92
N ARG A 213 13.89 13.03 -3.90
CA ARG A 213 14.68 13.30 -5.11
C ARG A 213 15.36 12.03 -5.60
N PRO A 214 15.92 11.99 -6.82
CA PRO A 214 16.71 10.85 -7.29
C PRO A 214 17.77 10.44 -6.25
N SER A 215 17.74 9.17 -5.83
CA SER A 215 18.57 8.65 -4.74
C SER A 215 19.37 7.42 -5.16
N ASP A 216 20.70 7.50 -5.09
CA ASP A 216 21.58 6.36 -5.32
C ASP A 216 21.41 5.28 -4.25
N ASN A 217 21.09 5.68 -3.03
CA ASN A 217 20.84 4.77 -1.93
C ASN A 217 19.57 3.94 -2.19
N LEU A 218 18.50 4.57 -2.70
CA LEU A 218 17.30 3.85 -3.16
C LEU A 218 17.66 2.82 -4.23
N VAL A 219 18.44 3.20 -5.24
CA VAL A 219 18.87 2.25 -6.28
C VAL A 219 19.63 1.08 -5.68
N GLN A 220 20.53 1.34 -4.72
CA GLN A 220 21.32 0.29 -4.06
C GLN A 220 20.43 -0.70 -3.30
N PHE A 221 19.48 -0.22 -2.49
CA PHE A 221 18.60 -1.07 -1.67
C PHE A 221 17.50 -1.75 -2.49
N SER A 222 17.12 -1.17 -3.63
CA SER A 222 16.10 -1.73 -4.52
C SER A 222 16.65 -2.72 -5.56
N LYS A 223 17.96 -3.02 -5.58
CA LYS A 223 18.52 -4.01 -6.50
C LYS A 223 17.82 -5.36 -6.39
N GLY A 224 17.38 -5.89 -7.55
CA GLY A 224 16.80 -7.22 -7.65
C GLY A 224 15.39 -7.34 -7.05
N VAL A 225 14.69 -6.25 -6.76
CA VAL A 225 13.29 -6.32 -6.33
C VAL A 225 12.37 -6.73 -7.49
N ASP A 226 11.31 -7.46 -7.17
CA ASP A 226 10.28 -7.80 -8.15
C ASP A 226 9.47 -6.55 -8.54
N VAL A 227 9.11 -5.73 -7.55
CA VAL A 227 8.30 -4.52 -7.74
C VAL A 227 9.00 -3.32 -7.12
N LEU A 228 9.04 -2.20 -7.84
CA LEU A 228 9.47 -0.90 -7.30
C LEU A 228 8.34 0.12 -7.44
N LEU A 229 7.81 0.57 -6.31
CA LEU A 229 6.92 1.73 -6.24
C LEU A 229 7.78 2.98 -6.06
N HIS A 230 7.64 3.96 -6.95
CA HIS A 230 8.38 5.23 -6.88
C HIS A 230 7.45 6.41 -7.06
N GLU A 231 7.62 7.45 -6.24
CA GLU A 231 6.89 8.70 -6.40
C GLU A 231 7.29 9.41 -7.70
N ALA A 232 6.40 10.22 -8.23
CA ALA A 232 6.76 11.14 -9.30
C ALA A 232 5.80 12.32 -9.39
N ILE A 233 6.37 13.49 -9.63
CA ILE A 233 5.60 14.71 -9.90
C ILE A 233 5.74 15.16 -11.36
N ASP A 234 4.78 15.96 -11.81
CA ASP A 234 4.87 16.72 -13.05
C ASP A 234 5.07 18.22 -12.73
N PRO A 235 6.30 18.76 -12.88
CA PRO A 235 6.57 20.16 -12.60
C PRO A 235 5.73 21.14 -13.43
N GLU A 236 5.37 20.76 -14.66
CA GLU A 236 4.55 21.62 -15.54
C GLU A 236 3.12 21.71 -15.00
N VAL A 237 2.57 20.59 -14.54
CA VAL A 237 1.25 20.54 -13.91
C VAL A 237 1.25 21.34 -12.62
N LEU A 238 2.23 21.15 -11.74
CA LEU A 238 2.32 21.90 -10.49
C LEU A 238 2.41 23.41 -10.70
N ARG A 239 3.18 23.88 -11.69
CA ARG A 239 3.26 25.29 -12.03
C ARG A 239 1.97 25.84 -12.66
N SER A 240 1.17 24.98 -13.31
CA SER A 240 -0.07 25.38 -13.97
C SER A 240 -1.28 25.40 -13.05
N ILE A 241 -1.23 24.69 -11.92
CA ILE A 241 -2.34 24.64 -10.95
C ILE A 241 -2.56 26.04 -10.36
N LYS A 242 -3.79 26.55 -10.53
CA LYS A 242 -4.20 27.78 -9.85
C LYS A 242 -4.25 27.55 -8.35
N SER A 243 -3.36 28.17 -7.60
CA SER A 243 -3.26 28.05 -6.15
C SER A 243 -2.81 29.39 -5.54
N ASP A 244 -2.90 29.52 -4.22
CA ASP A 244 -2.39 30.65 -3.46
C ASP A 244 -0.87 30.54 -3.20
N PHE A 245 -0.21 29.49 -3.70
CA PHE A 245 1.24 29.34 -3.54
C PHE A 245 1.98 30.40 -4.35
N THR A 246 3.00 30.98 -3.75
CA THR A 246 3.98 31.78 -4.47
C THR A 246 4.77 30.88 -5.43
N SER A 247 5.35 31.47 -6.48
CA SER A 247 6.23 30.72 -7.38
C SER A 247 7.37 30.03 -6.63
N GLN A 248 7.93 30.68 -5.60
CA GLN A 248 8.99 30.09 -4.78
C GLN A 248 8.52 28.86 -3.99
N GLN A 249 7.29 28.87 -3.45
CA GLN A 249 6.73 27.71 -2.77
C GLN A 249 6.53 26.53 -3.72
N THR A 250 6.04 26.79 -4.93
CA THR A 250 5.91 25.76 -5.97
C THR A 250 7.27 25.16 -6.35
N GLU A 251 8.29 26.00 -6.58
CA GLU A 251 9.63 25.51 -6.90
C GLU A 251 10.27 24.74 -5.72
N ASN A 252 10.00 25.13 -4.48
CA ASN A 252 10.45 24.39 -3.31
C ASN A 252 9.83 22.98 -3.25
N ILE A 253 8.52 22.86 -3.56
CA ILE A 253 7.85 21.55 -3.64
C ILE A 253 8.50 20.70 -4.74
N ILE A 254 8.69 21.27 -5.93
CA ILE A 254 9.33 20.56 -7.04
C ILE A 254 10.75 20.09 -6.67
N ALA A 255 11.49 20.93 -5.95
CA ALA A 255 12.90 20.68 -5.65
C ALA A 255 13.17 19.49 -4.71
N HIS A 256 12.16 18.97 -3.99
CA HIS A 256 12.36 17.84 -3.08
C HIS A 256 11.66 16.54 -3.52
N HIS A 257 11.13 16.52 -4.73
CA HIS A 257 10.53 15.34 -5.37
C HIS A 257 11.29 14.90 -6.63
N SER A 258 10.94 13.75 -7.17
CA SER A 258 11.43 13.27 -8.47
C SER A 258 10.45 13.60 -9.57
N THR A 259 10.97 14.02 -10.74
CA THR A 259 10.16 14.09 -11.96
C THR A 259 9.90 12.69 -12.51
N ALA A 260 8.91 12.57 -13.40
CA ALA A 260 8.62 11.28 -14.04
C ALA A 260 9.80 10.75 -14.87
N GLU A 261 10.56 11.63 -15.54
CA GLU A 261 11.78 11.25 -16.26
C GLU A 261 12.85 10.70 -15.31
N GLN A 262 13.04 11.35 -14.16
CA GLN A 262 13.98 10.89 -13.14
C GLN A 262 13.56 9.56 -12.51
N ALA A 263 12.26 9.37 -12.25
CA ALA A 263 11.73 8.06 -11.82
C ALA A 263 12.03 6.97 -12.87
N GLY A 264 11.86 7.28 -14.17
CA GLY A 264 12.23 6.39 -15.26
C GLY A 264 13.73 6.04 -15.28
N GLU A 265 14.62 7.00 -14.99
CA GLU A 265 16.05 6.74 -14.84
C GLU A 265 16.36 5.79 -13.65
N ILE A 266 15.69 5.98 -12.51
CA ILE A 266 15.80 5.07 -11.36
C ILE A 266 15.33 3.67 -11.75
N PHE A 267 14.18 3.52 -12.42
CA PHE A 267 13.69 2.23 -12.89
C PHE A 267 14.67 1.55 -13.86
N SER A 268 15.31 2.30 -14.74
CA SER A 268 16.32 1.80 -15.68
C SER A 268 17.58 1.28 -14.98
N ARG A 269 17.92 1.83 -13.83
CA ARG A 269 19.05 1.42 -13.00
C ARG A 269 18.74 0.21 -12.11
N VAL A 270 17.51 0.15 -11.56
CA VAL A 270 17.05 -0.93 -10.67
C VAL A 270 16.62 -2.15 -11.47
N LYS A 271 15.93 -1.96 -12.60
CA LYS A 271 15.37 -2.99 -13.51
C LYS A 271 14.44 -3.95 -12.76
N PRO A 272 13.39 -3.46 -12.07
CA PRO A 272 12.41 -4.33 -11.44
C PRO A 272 11.62 -5.11 -12.50
N ARG A 273 10.97 -6.21 -12.11
CA ARG A 273 10.02 -6.92 -12.98
C ARG A 273 8.81 -6.05 -13.29
N LEU A 274 8.39 -5.20 -12.34
CA LEU A 274 7.36 -4.18 -12.50
C LEU A 274 7.79 -2.89 -11.80
N ALA A 275 7.80 -1.79 -12.54
CA ALA A 275 7.88 -0.43 -12.02
C ALA A 275 6.48 0.15 -11.88
N VAL A 276 6.23 0.91 -10.81
CA VAL A 276 4.95 1.57 -10.58
C VAL A 276 5.20 3.00 -10.13
N ILE A 277 4.58 3.96 -10.81
CA ILE A 277 4.53 5.34 -10.33
C ILE A 277 3.32 5.48 -9.40
N TYR A 278 3.58 5.77 -8.13
CA TYR A 278 2.57 6.05 -7.12
C TYR A 278 2.82 7.44 -6.52
N HIS A 279 2.01 7.90 -5.56
CA HIS A 279 2.15 9.24 -4.97
C HIS A 279 2.40 10.31 -6.05
N SER A 280 1.41 10.47 -6.92
CA SER A 280 1.52 11.33 -8.10
C SER A 280 0.19 12.03 -8.40
N GLU A 281 0.22 13.11 -9.20
CA GLU A 281 -1.00 13.78 -9.63
C GLU A 281 -1.90 12.89 -10.49
N GLY A 282 -1.41 11.75 -10.99
CA GLY A 282 -2.17 10.81 -11.82
C GLY A 282 -2.49 11.36 -13.21
N THR A 283 -1.66 12.26 -13.74
CA THR A 283 -1.85 12.81 -15.06
C THR A 283 -1.38 11.84 -16.15
N PRO A 284 -2.07 11.75 -17.32
CA PRO A 284 -1.69 10.85 -18.40
C PRO A 284 -0.25 11.06 -18.91
N ASN A 285 0.29 12.27 -18.76
CA ASN A 285 1.63 12.62 -19.24
C ASN A 285 2.76 12.00 -18.41
N LEU A 286 2.52 11.69 -17.12
CA LEU A 286 3.56 11.12 -16.25
C LEU A 286 4.13 9.82 -16.80
N GLN A 287 3.28 8.88 -17.22
CA GLN A 287 3.73 7.63 -17.81
C GLN A 287 4.53 7.86 -19.08
N ALA A 288 4.06 8.74 -19.97
CA ALA A 288 4.77 9.07 -21.21
C ALA A 288 6.14 9.72 -20.94
N LYS A 289 6.24 10.58 -19.92
CA LYS A 289 7.49 11.19 -19.48
C LYS A 289 8.47 10.15 -18.94
N ALA A 290 8.03 9.25 -18.05
CA ALA A 290 8.86 8.18 -17.52
C ALA A 290 9.34 7.20 -18.62
N ARG A 291 8.49 6.95 -19.62
CA ARG A 291 8.83 6.11 -20.78
C ARG A 291 9.96 6.65 -21.64
N LYS A 292 10.31 7.95 -21.54
CA LYS A 292 11.47 8.49 -22.27
C LYS A 292 12.80 7.89 -21.77
N THR A 293 12.84 7.46 -20.52
CA THR A 293 14.04 6.97 -19.85
C THR A 293 13.93 5.50 -19.39
N TYR A 294 12.72 4.89 -19.47
CA TYR A 294 12.48 3.51 -19.06
C TYR A 294 11.65 2.72 -20.06
N GLY A 295 12.23 1.62 -20.57
CA GLY A 295 11.58 0.72 -21.53
C GLY A 295 10.98 -0.57 -20.94
N GLY A 296 11.09 -0.78 -19.61
CA GLY A 296 10.59 -2.00 -18.94
C GLY A 296 9.09 -1.95 -18.63
N SER A 297 8.59 -2.92 -17.88
CA SER A 297 7.19 -2.96 -17.42
C SER A 297 6.91 -1.79 -16.47
N LEU A 298 5.89 -0.97 -16.78
CA LEU A 298 5.56 0.25 -16.04
C LEU A 298 4.05 0.43 -15.96
N GLU A 299 3.54 0.61 -14.72
CA GLU A 299 2.16 0.94 -14.43
C GLU A 299 2.06 2.30 -13.72
N MET A 300 0.90 2.95 -13.89
CA MET A 300 0.48 4.08 -13.08
C MET A 300 -0.43 3.58 -11.98
N ALA A 301 -0.16 3.99 -10.76
CA ALA A 301 -0.94 3.57 -9.60
C ALA A 301 -2.33 4.22 -9.58
N ASP A 302 -3.34 3.37 -9.36
CA ASP A 302 -4.70 3.78 -9.01
C ASP A 302 -5.02 3.32 -7.59
N ASP A 303 -5.93 4.01 -6.93
CA ASP A 303 -6.45 3.59 -5.64
C ASP A 303 -7.11 2.21 -5.75
N LEU A 304 -6.83 1.33 -4.78
CA LEU A 304 -7.22 -0.08 -4.73
C LEU A 304 -6.63 -0.97 -5.85
N MET A 305 -5.69 -0.49 -6.62
CA MET A 305 -4.88 -1.34 -7.48
C MET A 305 -4.17 -2.40 -6.63
N THR A 306 -4.21 -3.65 -7.07
CA THR A 306 -3.51 -4.75 -6.40
C THR A 306 -2.44 -5.35 -7.30
N ILE A 307 -1.33 -5.78 -6.69
CA ILE A 307 -0.20 -6.42 -7.37
C ILE A 307 0.09 -7.73 -6.64
N GLU A 308 -0.08 -8.84 -7.32
CA GLU A 308 0.28 -10.17 -6.81
C GLU A 308 1.69 -10.51 -7.28
N ILE A 309 2.58 -10.86 -6.33
CA ILE A 309 4.00 -11.14 -6.58
C ILE A 309 4.27 -12.61 -6.31
N GLY A 310 4.24 -13.39 -7.37
CA GLY A 310 4.54 -14.82 -7.38
C GLY A 310 5.62 -15.14 -8.43
N ASP A 311 5.49 -16.28 -9.09
CA ASP A 311 6.32 -16.60 -10.25
C ASP A 311 6.10 -15.60 -11.38
N ASP A 312 4.86 -15.11 -11.51
CA ASP A 312 4.54 -13.92 -12.28
C ASP A 312 4.23 -12.72 -11.35
N VAL A 313 4.28 -11.52 -11.93
CA VAL A 313 3.77 -10.29 -11.31
C VAL A 313 2.49 -9.92 -12.02
N VAL A 314 1.37 -9.98 -11.31
CA VAL A 314 0.03 -9.76 -11.88
C VAL A 314 -0.58 -8.50 -11.27
N VAL A 315 -1.05 -7.60 -12.13
CA VAL A 315 -1.68 -6.33 -11.74
C VAL A 315 -3.19 -6.40 -11.96
N HIS A 316 -3.94 -5.94 -10.97
CA HIS A 316 -5.39 -5.78 -11.06
C HIS A 316 -5.74 -4.34 -10.73
N HIS A 317 -6.32 -3.64 -11.69
CA HIS A 317 -6.91 -2.31 -11.45
C HIS A 317 -8.31 -2.46 -10.82
N ALA A 318 -8.63 -1.59 -9.86
CA ALA A 318 -9.97 -1.56 -9.31
C ALA A 318 -10.97 -1.21 -10.42
N SER A 319 -12.06 -1.96 -10.51
CA SER A 319 -13.18 -1.52 -11.33
C SER A 319 -13.78 -0.27 -10.66
N MET A 320 -13.53 0.91 -11.22
CA MET A 320 -14.16 2.13 -10.74
C MET A 320 -15.69 1.91 -10.67
N PRO A 321 -16.33 2.18 -9.54
CA PRO A 321 -17.79 2.26 -9.54
C PRO A 321 -18.17 3.30 -10.60
N LYS A 322 -19.05 2.93 -11.52
CA LYS A 322 -19.60 3.90 -12.49
C LYS A 322 -20.28 5.01 -11.68
N PRO A 323 -20.05 6.29 -12.04
CA PRO A 323 -20.64 7.42 -11.36
C PRO A 323 -22.18 7.38 -11.38
#